data_82512eaa0f7c2abef8f6444ffd6659cb
#
_entry.id   82512eaa0f7c2abef8f6444ffd6659cb
#
_cell.length_a   1.000
_cell.length_b   1.000
_cell.length_c   1.000
_cell.angle_alpha   90.00
_cell.angle_beta   90.00
_cell.angle_gamma   90.00
#
_symmetry.space_group_name_H-M   'P 1'
#
loop_
_entity.id
_entity.type
_entity.pdbx_description
1 polymer ?
#
loop_
_entity_poly.entity_id
_entity_poly.type
_entity_poly.pdbx_seq_one_letter_code
_entity_poly.pdbx_strand_id
1 'polypeptide(L)'
;ESKKYFMYYRCFTREVDYANEDEDSLKRKQTTCVATSNDGITFSRPSLHIYPTKNGDPTNIIHHGPTAHNFVVFHGDLQRTGKRFIAIGGVDGVIPADSGIYLFGSDDGFHFDPLKDSPILTKKHNRDEYHSYFDSMNTVSWDTNREVYWVWLRMNSGVTGYHRRQTQYLQFEDIVNGNPSPLADVMMINATFNHYVSCVSLVASEKSASYFVAIPISFPLYESVLALSRDGITFVNPKEDISAYITDPFVDSRGPPTYEN
;
A
#
# COMPACT_ATOMS: atom_id res chain seq x y z
N GLU A 1 25.37 -12.11 0.48
CA GLU A 1 24.98 -10.76 0.00
C GLU A 1 24.68 -9.88 1.20
N SER A 2 25.17 -8.62 1.19
CA SER A 2 24.86 -7.68 2.26
C SER A 2 23.38 -7.32 2.22
N LYS A 3 22.72 -7.40 3.36
CA LYS A 3 21.30 -7.03 3.50
C LYS A 3 21.16 -5.53 3.23
N LYS A 4 20.28 -5.15 2.30
CA LYS A 4 19.98 -3.77 1.95
C LYS A 4 18.54 -3.46 2.23
N TYR A 5 18.26 -2.36 2.91
CA TYR A 5 16.92 -1.87 3.19
C TYR A 5 16.57 -0.73 2.25
N PHE A 6 15.32 -0.70 1.81
CA PHE A 6 14.77 0.33 0.96
C PHE A 6 13.62 1.01 1.68
N MET A 7 13.58 2.32 1.63
CA MET A 7 12.46 3.13 2.09
C MET A 7 11.92 3.92 0.90
N TYR A 8 10.71 3.56 0.47
CA TYR A 8 9.99 4.26 -0.59
C TYR A 8 9.03 5.26 0.03
N TYR A 9 9.01 6.46 -0.50
CA TYR A 9 8.19 7.53 0.05
C TYR A 9 7.75 8.53 -1.01
N ARG A 10 6.61 9.14 -0.79
CA ARG A 10 6.14 10.23 -1.64
C ARG A 10 7.04 11.44 -1.41
N CYS A 11 7.46 12.05 -2.49
CA CYS A 11 8.25 13.27 -2.45
C CYS A 11 7.71 14.30 -3.44
N PHE A 12 8.11 15.54 -3.22
CA PHE A 12 7.80 16.66 -4.10
C PHE A 12 9.11 17.34 -4.45
N THR A 13 9.32 17.60 -5.72
CA THR A 13 10.45 18.40 -6.16
C THR A 13 9.97 19.50 -7.10
N ARG A 14 10.52 20.68 -6.91
CA ARG A 14 10.31 21.82 -7.81
C ARG A 14 11.34 21.87 -8.95
N GLU A 15 12.35 21.02 -8.87
CA GLU A 15 13.52 21.08 -9.73
C GLU A 15 13.44 20.18 -10.96
N VAL A 16 12.54 19.20 -10.96
CA VAL A 16 12.28 18.38 -12.14
C VAL A 16 11.35 19.11 -13.07
N ASP A 17 11.76 19.26 -14.32
CA ASP A 17 10.94 19.89 -15.36
C ASP A 17 9.88 18.91 -15.85
N TYR A 18 8.68 19.12 -15.40
CA TYR A 18 7.51 18.49 -16.00
C TYR A 18 7.09 19.40 -17.17
N ALA A 19 7.79 19.28 -18.30
CA ALA A 19 7.56 20.14 -19.45
C ALA A 19 6.08 20.18 -19.87
N ASN A 20 5.51 21.39 -19.99
CA ASN A 20 4.20 21.73 -20.54
C ASN A 20 2.97 21.35 -19.71
N GLU A 21 2.92 21.67 -18.42
CA GLU A 21 1.76 21.32 -17.62
C GLU A 21 0.93 22.53 -17.16
N ASP A 22 -0.38 22.40 -17.33
CA ASP A 22 -1.42 23.31 -16.84
C ASP A 22 -1.68 23.14 -15.32
N GLU A 23 -2.52 24.01 -14.72
CA GLU A 23 -2.77 24.05 -13.28
C GLU A 23 -3.37 22.77 -12.65
N ASP A 24 -4.01 21.90 -13.45
CA ASP A 24 -4.45 20.56 -13.02
C ASP A 24 -3.29 19.59 -12.74
N SER A 25 -2.08 20.02 -13.03
CA SER A 25 -0.85 19.25 -12.93
C SER A 25 -0.32 19.03 -11.51
N LEU A 26 -0.86 19.67 -10.46
CA LEU A 26 -0.37 19.43 -9.07
C LEU A 26 -0.47 17.96 -8.67
N LYS A 27 -1.48 17.24 -9.13
CA LYS A 27 -1.59 15.78 -8.94
C LYS A 27 -0.60 15.01 -9.82
N ARG A 28 -0.24 15.56 -10.98
CA ARG A 28 0.72 14.95 -11.92
C ARG A 28 2.18 15.21 -11.53
N LYS A 29 2.44 16.19 -10.65
CA LYS A 29 3.78 16.51 -10.11
C LYS A 29 4.21 15.62 -8.97
N GLN A 30 3.45 14.60 -8.66
CA GLN A 30 3.80 13.68 -7.59
C GLN A 30 4.90 12.73 -8.05
N THR A 31 5.81 12.48 -7.14
CA THR A 31 6.94 11.60 -7.36
C THR A 31 7.08 10.63 -6.21
N THR A 32 7.65 9.47 -6.53
CA THR A 32 8.10 8.50 -5.53
C THR A 32 9.60 8.51 -5.49
N CYS A 33 10.13 8.69 -4.30
CA CYS A 33 11.56 8.68 -4.01
C CYS A 33 11.95 7.40 -3.27
N VAL A 34 13.24 7.12 -3.29
CA VAL A 34 13.83 6.03 -2.53
C VAL A 34 14.97 6.53 -1.65
N ALA A 35 15.09 5.95 -0.45
CA ALA A 35 16.28 6.00 0.37
C ALA A 35 16.73 4.58 0.69
N THR A 36 18.02 4.37 0.88
CA THR A 36 18.60 3.05 1.15
C THR A 36 19.43 3.04 2.41
N SER A 37 19.48 1.88 3.07
CA SER A 37 20.23 1.67 4.30
C SER A 37 20.87 0.28 4.33
N ASN A 38 21.98 0.15 5.03
CA ASN A 38 22.63 -1.14 5.31
C ASN A 38 22.28 -1.67 6.71
N ASP A 39 21.78 -0.81 7.60
CA ASP A 39 21.46 -1.15 9.00
C ASP A 39 19.95 -1.08 9.31
N GLY A 40 19.15 -0.54 8.39
CA GLY A 40 17.71 -0.32 8.56
C GLY A 40 17.36 0.88 9.45
N ILE A 41 18.35 1.65 9.89
CA ILE A 41 18.20 2.79 10.81
C ILE A 41 18.65 4.09 10.12
N THR A 42 19.85 4.07 9.56
CA THR A 42 20.44 5.24 8.89
C THR A 42 20.22 5.13 7.38
N PHE A 43 19.37 6.01 6.85
CA PHE A 43 19.04 6.02 5.43
C PHE A 43 19.74 7.16 4.70
N SER A 44 20.24 6.86 3.51
CA SER A 44 20.81 7.82 2.57
C SER A 44 20.04 7.85 1.25
N ARG A 45 20.03 9.00 0.59
CA ARG A 45 19.42 9.16 -0.73
C ARG A 45 20.45 8.77 -1.79
N PRO A 46 20.18 7.74 -2.62
CA PRO A 46 21.08 7.41 -3.73
C PRO A 46 21.01 8.49 -4.81
N SER A 47 22.12 8.72 -5.47
CA SER A 47 22.21 9.58 -6.65
C SER A 47 21.85 8.77 -7.89
N LEU A 48 20.64 8.93 -8.39
CA LEU A 48 20.11 8.21 -9.55
C LEU A 48 19.93 9.19 -10.73
N HIS A 49 20.14 8.68 -11.94
CA HIS A 49 19.89 9.43 -13.18
C HIS A 49 18.59 8.97 -13.89
N ILE A 50 17.65 8.35 -13.15
CA ILE A 50 16.38 7.88 -13.72
C ILE A 50 15.50 9.08 -14.08
N TYR A 51 15.36 10.02 -13.15
CA TYR A 51 14.65 11.29 -13.34
C TYR A 51 15.52 12.44 -12.85
N PRO A 52 16.48 12.94 -13.67
CA PRO A 52 17.39 14.01 -13.28
C PRO A 52 16.65 15.36 -13.18
N THR A 53 17.31 16.33 -12.54
CA THR A 53 16.86 17.73 -12.54
C THR A 53 16.93 18.35 -13.92
N LYS A 54 16.37 19.54 -14.10
CA LYS A 54 16.51 20.35 -15.34
C LYS A 54 17.97 20.58 -15.76
N ASN A 55 18.87 20.64 -14.80
CA ASN A 55 20.31 20.84 -15.03
C ASN A 55 21.05 19.52 -15.29
N GLY A 56 20.35 18.38 -15.24
CA GLY A 56 20.96 17.06 -15.41
C GLY A 56 21.50 16.45 -14.11
N ASP A 57 21.33 17.12 -12.95
CA ASP A 57 21.79 16.59 -11.67
C ASP A 57 20.99 15.34 -11.27
N PRO A 58 21.64 14.34 -10.65
CA PRO A 58 20.97 13.14 -10.22
C PRO A 58 19.98 13.42 -9.07
N THR A 59 18.91 12.65 -9.05
CA THR A 59 17.92 12.66 -7.97
C THR A 59 17.80 11.28 -7.33
N ASN A 60 16.94 11.14 -6.34
CA ASN A 60 16.54 9.84 -5.81
C ASN A 60 15.09 9.47 -6.18
N ILE A 61 14.56 10.08 -7.24
CA ILE A 61 13.24 9.79 -7.78
C ILE A 61 13.31 8.50 -8.59
N ILE A 62 12.36 7.60 -8.33
CA ILE A 62 12.24 6.31 -9.04
C ILE A 62 10.96 6.19 -9.84
N HIS A 63 9.97 7.04 -9.58
CA HIS A 63 8.71 7.04 -10.31
C HIS A 63 8.04 8.41 -10.26
N HIS A 64 7.32 8.77 -11.31
CA HIS A 64 6.55 10.01 -11.39
C HIS A 64 5.25 9.82 -12.17
N GLY A 65 4.38 10.82 -12.12
CA GLY A 65 3.13 10.86 -12.85
C GLY A 65 1.93 10.41 -12.02
N PRO A 66 0.78 10.16 -12.65
CA PRO A 66 -0.48 9.92 -11.95
C PRO A 66 -0.45 8.76 -10.96
N THR A 67 0.30 7.71 -11.26
CA THR A 67 0.45 6.54 -10.41
C THR A 67 1.39 6.75 -9.22
N ALA A 68 2.20 7.82 -9.22
CA ALA A 68 3.11 8.13 -8.13
C ALA A 68 2.41 8.66 -6.87
N HIS A 69 1.15 9.07 -6.98
CA HIS A 69 0.35 9.48 -5.82
C HIS A 69 0.25 8.38 -4.77
N ASN A 70 0.16 7.15 -5.21
CA ASN A 70 0.03 5.97 -4.36
C ASN A 70 0.86 4.83 -4.93
N PHE A 71 2.17 5.03 -5.03
CA PHE A 71 3.11 4.03 -5.51
C PHE A 71 3.70 3.27 -4.34
N VAL A 72 3.26 2.03 -4.16
CA VAL A 72 3.63 1.18 -3.03
C VAL A 72 4.42 -0.01 -3.53
N VAL A 73 5.65 -0.15 -3.03
CA VAL A 73 6.57 -1.23 -3.39
C VAL A 73 6.53 -2.33 -2.35
N PHE A 74 6.56 -3.57 -2.79
CA PHE A 74 6.61 -4.76 -1.96
C PHE A 74 7.51 -5.84 -2.59
N HIS A 75 7.86 -6.85 -1.81
CA HIS A 75 8.59 -7.99 -2.35
C HIS A 75 7.68 -8.85 -3.23
N GLY A 76 8.11 -9.10 -4.46
CA GLY A 76 7.46 -10.02 -5.37
C GLY A 76 7.85 -11.46 -5.08
N ASP A 77 6.96 -12.38 -5.36
CA ASP A 77 7.36 -13.77 -5.54
C ASP A 77 8.02 -13.91 -6.92
N LEU A 78 9.33 -14.10 -6.92
CA LEU A 78 10.12 -14.16 -8.13
C LEU A 78 9.67 -15.27 -9.09
N GLN A 79 9.18 -16.39 -8.57
CA GLN A 79 8.71 -17.50 -9.39
C GLN A 79 7.39 -17.18 -10.11
N ARG A 80 6.53 -16.39 -9.47
CA ARG A 80 5.20 -16.02 -10.00
C ARG A 80 5.23 -14.75 -10.85
N THR A 81 6.02 -13.78 -10.46
CA THR A 81 6.01 -12.46 -11.12
C THR A 81 7.21 -12.24 -12.04
N GLY A 82 8.24 -13.07 -11.94
CA GLY A 82 9.51 -12.85 -12.64
C GLY A 82 10.31 -11.65 -12.16
N LYS A 83 9.86 -10.98 -11.06
CA LYS A 83 10.45 -9.76 -10.53
C LYS A 83 10.68 -9.84 -9.04
N ARG A 84 11.82 -9.28 -8.58
CA ARG A 84 12.17 -9.23 -7.16
C ARG A 84 11.32 -8.21 -6.40
N PHE A 85 11.05 -7.08 -7.02
CA PHE A 85 10.21 -6.01 -6.49
C PHE A 85 9.01 -5.82 -7.38
N ILE A 86 7.86 -5.68 -6.76
CA ILE A 86 6.60 -5.37 -7.41
C ILE A 86 6.11 -4.07 -6.80
N ALA A 87 5.46 -3.25 -7.61
CA ALA A 87 4.79 -2.06 -7.10
C ALA A 87 3.37 -1.97 -7.68
N ILE A 88 2.48 -1.40 -6.87
CA ILE A 88 1.19 -0.94 -7.36
C ILE A 88 1.17 0.58 -7.37
N GLY A 89 0.55 1.15 -8.39
CA GLY A 89 0.32 2.60 -8.49
C GLY A 89 -1.15 2.88 -8.75
N GLY A 90 -1.78 3.62 -7.83
CA GLY A 90 -3.18 4.01 -7.94
C GLY A 90 -3.35 5.31 -8.70
N VAL A 91 -4.29 5.35 -9.62
CA VAL A 91 -4.75 6.58 -10.28
C VAL A 91 -6.09 6.99 -9.69
N ASP A 92 -6.12 8.14 -9.05
CA ASP A 92 -7.30 8.80 -8.52
C ASP A 92 -8.28 9.18 -9.65
N GLY A 93 -9.56 9.08 -9.37
CA GLY A 93 -10.68 9.15 -10.30
C GLY A 93 -10.94 10.45 -11.07
N VAL A 94 -9.99 11.38 -11.13
CA VAL A 94 -10.14 12.64 -11.89
C VAL A 94 -10.30 12.38 -13.40
N ILE A 95 -9.70 11.30 -13.91
CA ILE A 95 -9.91 10.83 -15.28
C ILE A 95 -10.55 9.44 -15.21
N PRO A 96 -11.88 9.35 -15.33
CA PRO A 96 -12.60 8.09 -15.11
C PRO A 96 -12.16 6.92 -16.00
N ALA A 97 -11.65 7.17 -17.18
CA ALA A 97 -11.22 6.13 -18.10
C ALA A 97 -9.93 5.43 -17.64
N ASP A 98 -9.04 6.18 -16.97
CA ASP A 98 -7.71 5.72 -16.59
C ASP A 98 -7.62 5.35 -15.09
N SER A 99 -8.72 5.52 -14.34
CA SER A 99 -8.75 5.20 -12.91
C SER A 99 -8.55 3.72 -12.67
N GLY A 100 -7.56 3.37 -11.88
CA GLY A 100 -7.27 1.99 -11.57
C GLY A 100 -6.00 1.82 -10.75
N ILE A 101 -5.71 0.57 -10.45
CA ILE A 101 -4.43 0.14 -9.89
C ILE A 101 -3.62 -0.49 -11.00
N TYR A 102 -2.45 0.08 -11.24
CA TYR A 102 -1.47 -0.40 -12.22
C TYR A 102 -0.37 -1.18 -11.52
N LEU A 103 0.20 -2.15 -12.21
CA LEU A 103 1.22 -3.06 -11.69
C LEU A 103 2.55 -2.80 -12.38
N PHE A 104 3.61 -2.70 -11.57
CA PHE A 104 4.98 -2.46 -12.02
C PHE A 104 5.90 -3.52 -11.43
N GLY A 105 7.02 -3.79 -12.11
CA GLY A 105 8.03 -4.72 -11.64
C GLY A 105 9.44 -4.15 -11.76
N SER A 106 10.32 -4.58 -10.85
CA SER A 106 11.72 -4.18 -10.83
C SER A 106 12.61 -5.32 -10.33
N ASP A 107 13.81 -5.41 -10.85
CA ASP A 107 14.81 -6.37 -10.41
C ASP A 107 15.81 -5.78 -9.40
N ASP A 108 15.95 -4.46 -9.40
CA ASP A 108 16.92 -3.73 -8.58
C ASP A 108 16.31 -2.84 -7.48
N GLY A 109 14.98 -2.62 -7.55
CA GLY A 109 14.26 -1.73 -6.63
C GLY A 109 14.36 -0.25 -6.97
N PHE A 110 14.94 0.09 -8.13
CA PHE A 110 15.08 1.46 -8.61
C PHE A 110 14.36 1.69 -9.95
N HIS A 111 14.53 0.79 -10.90
CA HIS A 111 13.90 0.86 -12.22
C HIS A 111 12.64 0.01 -12.25
N PHE A 112 11.50 0.66 -12.37
CA PHE A 112 10.20 0.03 -12.39
C PHE A 112 9.55 0.18 -13.76
N ASP A 113 9.25 -0.94 -14.39
CA ASP A 113 8.54 -1.01 -15.66
C ASP A 113 7.12 -1.53 -15.47
N PRO A 114 6.13 -1.08 -16.25
CA PRO A 114 4.80 -1.67 -16.23
C PRO A 114 4.86 -3.18 -16.55
N LEU A 115 4.19 -3.99 -15.76
CA LEU A 115 4.01 -5.42 -16.04
C LEU A 115 2.80 -5.67 -16.93
N LYS A 116 1.88 -4.70 -17.00
CA LYS A 116 0.70 -4.70 -17.88
C LYS A 116 0.39 -3.30 -18.37
N ASP A 117 -0.11 -3.21 -19.59
CA ASP A 117 -0.56 -1.94 -20.19
C ASP A 117 -1.92 -1.47 -19.62
N SER A 118 -2.67 -2.38 -19.00
CA SER A 118 -3.97 -2.09 -18.40
C SER A 118 -3.94 -2.24 -16.88
N PRO A 119 -4.82 -1.52 -16.16
CA PRO A 119 -4.91 -1.66 -14.71
C PRO A 119 -5.36 -3.09 -14.32
N ILE A 120 -4.79 -3.60 -13.23
CA ILE A 120 -5.21 -4.87 -12.63
C ILE A 120 -6.53 -4.75 -11.87
N LEU A 121 -6.84 -3.55 -11.38
CA LEU A 121 -8.11 -3.21 -10.73
C LEU A 121 -8.67 -1.94 -11.37
N THR A 122 -9.98 -1.93 -11.58
CA THR A 122 -10.72 -0.80 -12.13
C THR A 122 -11.83 -0.39 -11.16
N LYS A 123 -12.57 0.67 -11.45
CA LYS A 123 -13.68 1.18 -10.63
C LYS A 123 -14.64 0.10 -10.12
N LYS A 124 -14.94 -0.91 -10.92
CA LYS A 124 -15.84 -2.00 -10.51
C LYS A 124 -15.30 -2.83 -9.32
N HIS A 125 -14.03 -2.70 -9.02
CA HIS A 125 -13.35 -3.34 -7.89
C HIS A 125 -13.16 -2.38 -6.70
N ASN A 126 -13.91 -1.29 -6.67
CA ASN A 126 -13.87 -0.34 -5.57
C ASN A 126 -15.29 0.21 -5.34
N ARG A 127 -15.76 0.18 -4.11
CA ARG A 127 -17.09 0.68 -3.71
C ARG A 127 -17.08 2.15 -3.29
N ASP A 128 -16.06 2.91 -3.69
CA ASP A 128 -15.96 4.33 -3.32
C ASP A 128 -17.13 5.12 -3.89
N GLU A 129 -17.90 5.76 -3.02
CA GLU A 129 -19.11 6.53 -3.35
C GLU A 129 -18.78 7.97 -3.77
N TYR A 130 -17.56 8.43 -3.53
CA TYR A 130 -17.13 9.83 -3.76
C TYR A 130 -16.22 10.01 -4.97
N HIS A 131 -16.11 8.99 -5.81
CA HIS A 131 -15.31 9.04 -7.04
C HIS A 131 -13.80 9.28 -6.84
N SER A 132 -13.29 9.17 -5.62
CA SER A 132 -11.84 9.18 -5.34
C SER A 132 -11.27 7.76 -5.32
N TYR A 133 -11.63 7.01 -6.35
CA TYR A 133 -11.19 5.63 -6.52
C TYR A 133 -9.67 5.54 -6.46
N PHE A 134 -9.18 4.61 -5.64
CA PHE A 134 -7.75 4.30 -5.54
C PHE A 134 -6.84 5.46 -5.08
N ASP A 135 -7.40 6.45 -4.41
CA ASP A 135 -6.61 7.41 -3.67
C ASP A 135 -5.79 6.72 -2.55
N SER A 136 -4.81 7.39 -2.01
CA SER A 136 -3.89 6.82 -1.02
C SER A 136 -4.61 6.42 0.29
N MET A 137 -4.24 5.36 0.98
CA MET A 137 -3.13 4.47 0.71
C MET A 137 -3.65 3.09 0.42
N ASN A 138 -3.34 2.58 -0.75
CA ASN A 138 -3.59 1.17 -1.07
C ASN A 138 -2.30 0.39 -0.80
N THR A 139 -2.39 -0.82 -0.28
CA THR A 139 -1.22 -1.64 0.04
C THR A 139 -1.36 -3.06 -0.46
N VAL A 140 -0.24 -3.72 -0.67
CA VAL A 140 -0.17 -5.11 -1.11
C VAL A 140 0.86 -5.86 -0.29
N SER A 141 0.57 -7.11 0.02
CA SER A 141 1.52 -8.03 0.62
C SER A 141 1.37 -9.44 0.04
N TRP A 142 2.47 -10.13 -0.15
CA TRP A 142 2.48 -11.55 -0.49
C TRP A 142 2.41 -12.41 0.78
N ASP A 143 1.42 -13.27 0.86
CA ASP A 143 1.27 -14.26 1.94
C ASP A 143 1.81 -15.60 1.48
N THR A 144 3.02 -15.93 1.91
CA THR A 144 3.69 -17.19 1.57
C THR A 144 2.97 -18.42 2.12
N ASN A 145 2.22 -18.29 3.22
CA ASN A 145 1.53 -19.42 3.81
C ASN A 145 0.22 -19.75 3.09
N ARG A 146 -0.47 -18.73 2.55
CA ARG A 146 -1.71 -18.89 1.79
C ARG A 146 -1.50 -18.86 0.29
N GLU A 147 -0.29 -18.52 -0.14
CA GLU A 147 0.09 -18.36 -1.55
C GLU A 147 -0.81 -17.39 -2.31
N VAL A 148 -1.13 -16.25 -1.67
CA VAL A 148 -1.96 -15.20 -2.25
C VAL A 148 -1.36 -13.81 -2.02
N TYR A 149 -1.63 -12.91 -2.96
CA TYR A 149 -1.42 -11.48 -2.77
C TYR A 149 -2.66 -10.88 -2.12
N TRP A 150 -2.49 -10.28 -0.97
CA TRP A 150 -3.50 -9.43 -0.34
C TRP A 150 -3.38 -8.03 -0.88
N VAL A 151 -4.51 -7.43 -1.24
CA VAL A 151 -4.61 -6.03 -1.64
C VAL A 151 -5.63 -5.35 -0.77
N TRP A 152 -5.19 -4.34 -0.01
CA TRP A 152 -6.06 -3.51 0.80
C TRP A 152 -6.24 -2.17 0.12
N LEU A 153 -7.50 -1.82 -0.13
CA LEU A 153 -7.89 -0.63 -0.85
C LEU A 153 -8.63 0.33 0.07
N ARG A 154 -8.26 1.58 0.01
CA ARG A 154 -9.04 2.64 0.63
C ARG A 154 -10.34 2.84 -0.13
N MET A 155 -11.42 3.08 0.59
CA MET A 155 -12.68 3.55 0.06
C MET A 155 -13.24 4.70 0.92
N ASN A 156 -14.04 5.54 0.32
CA ASN A 156 -14.85 6.52 1.03
C ASN A 156 -16.31 6.09 0.92
N SER A 157 -16.99 6.07 2.05
CA SER A 157 -18.43 5.79 2.13
C SER A 157 -19.12 6.84 3.00
N GLY A 158 -20.42 6.98 2.89
CA GLY A 158 -21.21 7.77 3.81
C GLY A 158 -22.21 8.70 3.13
N VAL A 159 -23.21 9.08 3.90
CA VAL A 159 -24.26 10.03 3.52
C VAL A 159 -23.67 11.44 3.50
N THR A 160 -24.14 12.28 2.61
CA THR A 160 -23.76 13.69 2.42
C THR A 160 -23.44 14.40 3.74
N GLY A 161 -22.17 14.83 3.86
CA GLY A 161 -21.66 15.62 5.00
C GLY A 161 -20.72 14.91 5.96
N TYR A 162 -20.67 13.57 5.96
CA TYR A 162 -19.75 12.79 6.79
C TYR A 162 -19.05 11.72 5.95
N HIS A 163 -17.92 12.07 5.39
CA HIS A 163 -17.06 11.09 4.71
C HIS A 163 -16.50 10.09 5.71
N ARG A 164 -16.87 8.83 5.55
CA ARG A 164 -16.23 7.73 6.26
C ARG A 164 -15.15 7.13 5.39
N ARG A 165 -13.95 7.07 5.90
CA ARG A 165 -12.88 6.32 5.28
C ARG A 165 -12.89 4.89 5.81
N GLN A 166 -12.93 3.95 4.90
CA GLN A 166 -12.96 2.52 5.20
C GLN A 166 -11.89 1.82 4.38
N THR A 167 -11.65 0.56 4.70
CA THR A 167 -10.76 -0.31 3.95
C THR A 167 -11.54 -1.53 3.49
N GLN A 168 -11.33 -1.88 2.26
CA GLN A 168 -11.79 -3.13 1.67
C GLN A 168 -10.57 -3.92 1.22
N TYR A 169 -10.73 -5.22 1.04
CA TYR A 169 -9.66 -6.09 0.57
C TYR A 169 -10.14 -7.01 -0.53
N LEU A 170 -9.19 -7.50 -1.28
CA LEU A 170 -9.33 -8.61 -2.20
C LEU A 170 -8.00 -9.36 -2.29
N GLN A 171 -8.01 -10.50 -2.93
CA GLN A 171 -6.86 -11.37 -3.05
C GLN A 171 -6.63 -11.79 -4.50
N PHE A 172 -5.37 -12.04 -4.84
CA PHE A 172 -4.97 -12.64 -6.09
C PHE A 172 -4.10 -13.87 -5.82
N GLU A 173 -4.36 -14.98 -6.48
CA GLU A 173 -3.41 -16.10 -6.58
C GLU A 173 -2.27 -15.76 -7.55
N ASP A 174 -2.61 -15.11 -8.65
CA ASP A 174 -1.67 -14.54 -9.62
C ASP A 174 -2.02 -13.06 -9.85
N ILE A 175 -1.21 -12.15 -9.30
CA ILE A 175 -1.47 -10.71 -9.40
C ILE A 175 -1.20 -10.16 -10.81
N VAL A 176 -0.43 -10.87 -11.61
CA VAL A 176 -0.11 -10.45 -12.98
C VAL A 176 -1.22 -10.83 -13.95
N ASN A 177 -1.69 -12.08 -13.92
CA ASN A 177 -2.59 -12.63 -14.93
C ASN A 177 -3.95 -13.09 -14.38
N GLY A 178 -4.05 -13.21 -13.04
CA GLY A 178 -5.26 -13.71 -12.39
C GLY A 178 -6.36 -12.67 -12.27
N ASN A 179 -7.53 -13.15 -11.90
CA ASN A 179 -8.63 -12.31 -11.46
C ASN A 179 -8.61 -12.15 -9.94
N PRO A 180 -9.03 -10.99 -9.41
CA PRO A 180 -9.16 -10.81 -7.97
C PRO A 180 -10.31 -11.65 -7.41
N SER A 181 -10.20 -12.01 -6.13
CA SER A 181 -11.33 -12.51 -5.36
C SER A 181 -12.45 -11.46 -5.29
N PRO A 182 -13.66 -11.83 -4.88
CA PRO A 182 -14.68 -10.86 -4.54
C PRO A 182 -14.18 -9.86 -3.50
N LEU A 183 -14.62 -8.62 -3.65
CA LEU A 183 -14.30 -7.54 -2.74
C LEU A 183 -15.04 -7.71 -1.41
N ALA A 184 -14.32 -7.53 -0.30
CA ALA A 184 -14.87 -7.62 1.04
C ALA A 184 -14.32 -6.50 1.95
N ASP A 185 -15.02 -6.25 3.05
CA ASP A 185 -14.68 -5.16 3.96
C ASP A 185 -13.70 -5.63 5.04
N VAL A 186 -12.81 -4.73 5.42
CA VAL A 186 -11.94 -4.89 6.60
C VAL A 186 -12.65 -4.36 7.82
N MET A 187 -12.58 -5.09 8.91
CA MET A 187 -13.15 -4.69 10.21
C MET A 187 -12.06 -4.16 11.13
N MET A 188 -12.38 -3.11 11.87
CA MET A 188 -11.58 -2.61 12.98
C MET A 188 -12.34 -2.81 14.28
N ILE A 189 -11.72 -3.52 15.22
CA ILE A 189 -12.24 -3.73 16.59
C ILE A 189 -11.56 -2.73 17.54
N ASN A 190 -12.28 -2.27 18.54
CA ASN A 190 -11.82 -1.27 19.51
C ASN A 190 -11.43 0.09 18.90
N ALA A 191 -12.03 0.44 17.76
CA ALA A 191 -11.90 1.74 17.15
C ALA A 191 -13.07 2.63 17.55
N THR A 192 -12.79 3.77 18.18
CA THR A 192 -13.82 4.75 18.56
C THR A 192 -14.22 5.67 17.41
N PHE A 193 -13.46 5.67 16.31
CA PHE A 193 -13.65 6.56 15.15
C PHE A 193 -13.48 5.80 13.85
N ASN A 194 -13.82 6.46 12.75
CA ASN A 194 -13.57 5.95 11.41
C ASN A 194 -12.08 5.81 11.16
N HIS A 195 -11.57 4.60 11.36
CA HIS A 195 -10.21 4.25 11.00
C HIS A 195 -10.23 3.55 9.64
N TYR A 196 -9.38 3.98 8.74
CA TYR A 196 -9.09 3.17 7.58
C TYR A 196 -7.72 2.51 7.77
N VAL A 197 -7.73 1.21 7.56
CA VAL A 197 -6.53 0.39 7.69
C VAL A 197 -5.60 0.72 6.53
N SER A 198 -4.48 1.33 6.81
CA SER A 198 -3.46 1.68 5.85
C SER A 198 -2.12 1.09 6.26
N CYS A 199 -1.16 1.09 5.35
CA CYS A 199 0.18 0.59 5.62
C CYS A 199 0.18 -0.83 6.20
N VAL A 200 -0.63 -1.73 5.62
CA VAL A 200 -0.66 -3.13 6.06
C VAL A 200 0.60 -3.81 5.59
N SER A 201 1.28 -4.46 6.52
CA SER A 201 2.43 -5.32 6.25
C SER A 201 2.21 -6.69 6.83
N LEU A 202 2.52 -7.71 6.04
CA LEU A 202 2.60 -9.08 6.54
C LEU A 202 3.92 -9.26 7.27
N VAL A 203 3.85 -9.71 8.51
CA VAL A 203 5.01 -10.17 9.27
C VAL A 203 4.98 -11.69 9.26
N ALA A 204 5.81 -12.30 8.42
CA ALA A 204 5.93 -13.75 8.37
C ALA A 204 6.53 -14.28 9.68
N SER A 205 5.92 -15.32 10.25
CA SER A 205 6.50 -16.10 11.35
C SER A 205 7.06 -17.41 10.78
N GLU A 206 8.18 -17.88 11.34
CA GLU A 206 8.80 -19.16 10.94
C GLU A 206 7.94 -20.40 11.25
N LYS A 207 6.83 -20.23 11.97
CA LYS A 207 5.98 -21.34 12.47
C LYS A 207 4.58 -21.37 11.85
N SER A 208 4.42 -21.09 10.57
CA SER A 208 3.15 -21.26 9.85
C SER A 208 2.02 -20.29 10.17
N ALA A 209 2.20 -19.28 10.99
CA ALA A 209 1.19 -18.25 11.22
C ALA A 209 1.57 -16.93 10.54
N SER A 210 0.66 -16.37 9.76
CA SER A 210 0.80 -15.03 9.20
C SER A 210 0.25 -14.00 10.19
N TYR A 211 0.99 -12.92 10.39
CA TYR A 211 0.55 -11.77 11.19
C TYR A 211 0.57 -10.55 10.32
N PHE A 212 -0.48 -9.77 10.42
CA PHE A 212 -0.58 -8.51 9.71
C PHE A 212 -0.48 -7.38 10.74
N VAL A 213 0.37 -6.43 10.43
CA VAL A 213 0.53 -5.19 11.18
C VAL A 213 0.04 -4.06 10.30
N ALA A 214 -0.77 -3.19 10.84
CA ALA A 214 -1.25 -2.01 10.14
C ALA A 214 -1.06 -0.76 11.00
N ILE A 215 -1.00 0.38 10.33
CA ILE A 215 -1.02 1.71 10.96
C ILE A 215 -2.28 2.43 10.45
N PRO A 216 -3.46 2.10 10.98
CA PRO A 216 -4.68 2.79 10.62
C PRO A 216 -4.62 4.27 10.99
N ILE A 217 -5.28 5.07 10.17
CA ILE A 217 -5.41 6.51 10.40
C ILE A 217 -6.86 6.81 10.73
N SER A 218 -7.12 7.48 11.85
CA SER A 218 -8.45 7.99 12.17
C SER A 218 -8.78 9.22 11.31
N PHE A 219 -10.00 9.30 10.85
CA PHE A 219 -10.50 10.47 10.15
C PHE A 219 -11.73 11.03 10.90
N PRO A 220 -11.80 12.34 11.22
CA PRO A 220 -10.95 13.44 10.74
C PRO A 220 -9.74 13.79 11.63
N LEU A 221 -9.47 13.05 12.69
CA LEU A 221 -8.45 13.45 13.68
C LEU A 221 -7.01 13.30 13.18
N TYR A 222 -6.80 12.51 12.12
CA TYR A 222 -5.48 12.18 11.56
C TYR A 222 -4.51 11.54 12.55
N GLU A 223 -5.04 10.86 13.55
CA GLU A 223 -4.24 10.09 14.50
C GLU A 223 -3.96 8.70 13.94
N SER A 224 -2.72 8.26 14.10
CA SER A 224 -2.32 6.90 13.72
C SER A 224 -2.31 6.01 14.95
N VAL A 225 -2.81 4.80 14.78
CA VAL A 225 -2.79 3.77 15.82
C VAL A 225 -2.11 2.51 15.28
N LEU A 226 -1.62 1.67 16.17
CA LEU A 226 -1.15 0.34 15.79
C LEU A 226 -2.35 -0.61 15.76
N ALA A 227 -2.45 -1.42 14.72
CA ALA A 227 -3.44 -2.49 14.65
C ALA A 227 -2.79 -3.80 14.21
N LEU A 228 -3.29 -4.88 14.76
CA LEU A 228 -2.79 -6.23 14.52
C LEU A 228 -3.91 -7.11 14.00
N SER A 229 -3.57 -8.06 13.14
CA SER A 229 -4.52 -9.05 12.60
C SER A 229 -3.84 -10.39 12.38
N ARG A 230 -4.60 -11.48 12.57
CA ARG A 230 -4.18 -12.85 12.21
C ARG A 230 -4.75 -13.32 10.88
N ASP A 231 -5.84 -12.73 10.45
CA ASP A 231 -6.56 -13.13 9.25
C ASP A 231 -6.40 -12.14 8.08
N GLY A 232 -5.87 -10.93 8.33
CA GLY A 232 -5.76 -9.84 7.34
C GLY A 232 -7.09 -9.11 7.10
N ILE A 233 -8.14 -9.47 7.83
CA ILE A 233 -9.51 -8.98 7.68
C ILE A 233 -9.95 -8.21 8.92
N THR A 234 -9.76 -8.83 10.08
CA THR A 234 -10.15 -8.26 11.38
C THR A 234 -8.92 -7.70 12.06
N PHE A 235 -8.88 -6.39 12.22
CA PHE A 235 -7.79 -5.68 12.88
C PHE A 235 -8.22 -5.19 14.24
N VAL A 236 -7.36 -5.41 15.23
CA VAL A 236 -7.57 -5.02 16.62
C VAL A 236 -6.59 -3.91 16.97
N ASN A 237 -7.11 -2.82 17.54
CA ASN A 237 -6.28 -1.82 18.20
C ASN A 237 -6.03 -2.25 19.65
N PRO A 238 -4.83 -2.69 20.01
CA PRO A 238 -4.53 -3.12 21.37
C PRO A 238 -4.33 -1.90 22.28
N LYS A 239 -5.41 -1.26 22.70
CA LYS A 239 -5.33 -0.05 23.55
C LYS A 239 -4.71 -0.30 24.91
N GLU A 240 -4.91 -1.47 25.49
CA GLU A 240 -4.59 -1.73 26.89
C GLU A 240 -3.78 -3.01 27.14
N ASP A 241 -3.78 -3.98 26.26
CA ASP A 241 -3.05 -5.23 26.44
C ASP A 241 -2.47 -5.80 25.14
N ILE A 242 -1.41 -5.17 24.69
CA ILE A 242 -0.56 -5.71 23.62
C ILE A 242 0.02 -7.10 24.00
N SER A 243 0.19 -7.37 25.29
CA SER A 243 0.79 -8.61 25.77
C SER A 243 -0.10 -9.81 25.45
N ALA A 244 -1.40 -9.71 25.59
CA ALA A 244 -2.35 -10.78 25.26
C ALA A 244 -2.31 -11.14 23.75
N TYR A 245 -1.96 -10.19 22.89
CA TYR A 245 -1.86 -10.42 21.45
C TYR A 245 -0.48 -10.92 21.00
N ILE A 246 0.56 -10.59 21.76
CA ILE A 246 1.95 -10.96 21.46
C ILE A 246 2.36 -12.26 22.15
N THR A 247 1.86 -12.52 23.38
CA THR A 247 2.30 -13.64 24.22
C THR A 247 1.68 -14.97 23.88
N ASP A 248 0.53 -15.01 23.22
CA ASP A 248 -0.07 -16.27 22.77
C ASP A 248 -0.45 -16.28 21.28
N PRO A 249 0.52 -16.11 20.40
CA PRO A 249 0.27 -16.10 18.97
C PRO A 249 0.02 -17.50 18.39
N PHE A 250 0.24 -18.57 19.14
CA PHE A 250 0.35 -19.92 18.59
C PHE A 250 -0.57 -20.97 19.20
N VAL A 251 -1.27 -20.66 20.27
CA VAL A 251 -1.97 -21.69 21.06
C VAL A 251 -3.47 -21.61 20.93
N ASP A 252 -4.03 -20.59 20.26
CA ASP A 252 -5.44 -20.41 20.39
C ASP A 252 -6.26 -20.75 19.14
N SER A 253 -6.90 -21.93 19.23
CA SER A 253 -8.05 -22.31 18.40
C SER A 253 -9.32 -21.51 18.71
N ARG A 254 -9.29 -20.52 19.61
CA ARG A 254 -10.45 -19.77 20.11
C ARG A 254 -10.78 -18.50 19.34
N GLY A 255 -10.03 -18.19 18.30
CA GLY A 255 -10.23 -16.96 17.53
C GLY A 255 -9.77 -15.69 18.27
N PRO A 256 -9.91 -14.52 17.65
CA PRO A 256 -9.57 -13.27 18.31
C PRO A 256 -10.43 -13.08 19.55
N PRO A 257 -9.90 -12.47 20.63
CA PRO A 257 -10.67 -12.22 21.83
C PRO A 257 -11.94 -11.44 21.47
N THR A 258 -13.09 -11.98 21.84
CA THR A 258 -14.36 -11.26 21.76
C THR A 258 -14.36 -10.23 22.87
N TYR A 259 -14.16 -8.96 22.53
CA TYR A 259 -14.37 -7.88 23.46
C TYR A 259 -15.87 -7.60 23.52
N GLU A 260 -16.51 -7.94 24.60
CA GLU A 260 -17.86 -7.48 24.89
C GLU A 260 -17.83 -5.95 25.07
N ASN A 261 -18.79 -5.28 24.45
CA ASN A 261 -18.97 -3.81 24.50
C ASN A 261 -19.32 -3.32 25.92
#